data_3c8bdece69c227ea2640cb19ee411b9d
#
_entry.id   3c8bdece69c227ea2640cb19ee411b9d
#
_cell.length_a   1.000
_cell.length_b   1.000
_cell.length_c   1.000
_cell.angle_alpha   90.00
_cell.angle_beta   90.00
_cell.angle_gamma   90.00
#
_symmetry.space_group_name_H-M   'P 1'
#
loop_
_entity.id
_entity.type
_entity.pdbx_description
1 polymer ?
#
loop_
_entity_poly.entity_id
_entity_poly.type
_entity_poly.pdbx_seq_one_letter_code
_entity_poly.pdbx_strand_id
1 'polypeptide(L)'
;MNRTFKDYALLTLKGIGMGAADVVPGVSGGTIAFIVGIYEELIDSIKSINLTSLKMLCSLKFSRFWKAVNGNFLLAILSGIGLSVFSLAKLITYLLVQEPVLVWSFFFGLVLASIWFVSREVAQWNAKTVIAFAAGAVAAYAITITTPAETSNDLWFIFLCGAIAICAMILPGISGSFILVLLGKYFFIMDAVKSLRISVLLVFAGGSVIGISLFSRALSYALHRFHDITIAILSGFMLGSLNKVWPWKETIETYIDRHRVAKPLIETNILPDRQLWEAIGLAFAGFAIVYLLERLSLKNKKEKTETPKT
;
A
#
# COMPACT_ATOMS: atom_id res chain seq x y z
N MET A 1 -6.48 -22.54 -9.96
CA MET A 1 -6.87 -23.00 -8.60
C MET A 1 -8.38 -22.78 -8.45
N ASN A 2 -9.14 -23.83 -8.12
CA ASN A 2 -10.55 -23.68 -7.81
C ASN A 2 -10.66 -23.22 -6.35
N ARG A 3 -10.94 -21.92 -6.16
CA ARG A 3 -11.18 -21.34 -4.84
C ARG A 3 -12.64 -21.58 -4.43
N THR A 4 -12.85 -21.86 -3.16
CA THR A 4 -14.19 -22.00 -2.55
C THR A 4 -14.76 -20.62 -2.19
N PHE A 5 -16.05 -20.56 -1.84
CA PHE A 5 -16.67 -19.34 -1.32
C PHE A 5 -15.95 -18.80 -0.08
N LYS A 6 -15.49 -19.68 0.82
CA LYS A 6 -14.69 -19.30 2.01
C LYS A 6 -13.37 -18.62 1.62
N ASP A 7 -12.69 -19.12 0.57
CA ASP A 7 -11.45 -18.51 0.11
C ASP A 7 -11.68 -17.07 -0.43
N TYR A 8 -12.79 -16.84 -1.14
CA TYR A 8 -13.15 -15.49 -1.62
C TYR A 8 -13.58 -14.56 -0.49
N ALA A 9 -14.33 -15.04 0.50
CA ALA A 9 -14.66 -14.26 1.69
C ALA A 9 -13.39 -13.83 2.46
N LEU A 10 -12.40 -14.72 2.61
CA LEU A 10 -11.11 -14.38 3.19
C LEU A 10 -10.34 -13.36 2.36
N LEU A 11 -10.37 -13.46 1.03
CA LEU A 11 -9.76 -12.45 0.15
C LEU A 11 -10.44 -11.08 0.33
N THR A 12 -11.77 -11.03 0.44
CA THR A 12 -12.48 -9.77 0.72
C THR A 12 -12.09 -9.19 2.07
N LEU A 13 -11.94 -10.01 3.13
CA LEU A 13 -11.43 -9.56 4.42
C LEU A 13 -9.99 -9.01 4.32
N LYS A 14 -9.12 -9.65 3.55
CA LYS A 14 -7.78 -9.14 3.25
C LYS A 14 -7.85 -7.77 2.53
N GLY A 15 -8.77 -7.63 1.58
CA GLY A 15 -9.07 -6.37 0.90
C GLY A 15 -9.57 -5.28 1.85
N ILE A 16 -10.40 -5.61 2.84
CA ILE A 16 -10.83 -4.67 3.90
C ILE A 16 -9.60 -4.15 4.68
N GLY A 17 -8.70 -5.04 5.08
CA GLY A 17 -7.44 -4.66 5.73
C GLY A 17 -6.58 -3.73 4.87
N MET A 18 -6.46 -4.01 3.57
CA MET A 18 -5.75 -3.15 2.62
C MET A 18 -6.38 -1.75 2.55
N GLY A 19 -7.70 -1.68 2.37
CA GLY A 19 -8.41 -0.41 2.30
C GLY A 19 -8.35 0.39 3.60
N ALA A 20 -8.37 -0.28 4.76
CA ALA A 20 -8.18 0.38 6.06
C ALA A 20 -6.79 1.02 6.18
N ALA A 21 -5.76 0.32 5.71
CA ALA A 21 -4.39 0.85 5.68
C ALA A 21 -4.25 2.04 4.72
N ASP A 22 -4.85 1.98 3.54
CA ASP A 22 -4.79 3.05 2.54
C ASP A 22 -5.45 4.37 3.00
N VAL A 23 -6.35 4.32 3.99
CA VAL A 23 -6.94 5.52 4.60
C VAL A 23 -5.93 6.26 5.47
N VAL A 24 -4.94 5.57 6.03
CA VAL A 24 -3.93 6.15 6.92
C VAL A 24 -2.78 6.71 6.08
N PRO A 25 -2.50 8.02 6.16
CA PRO A 25 -1.38 8.61 5.41
C PRO A 25 -0.05 7.93 5.77
N GLY A 26 0.73 7.52 4.77
CA GLY A 26 2.04 6.87 5.01
C GLY A 26 1.99 5.37 5.29
N VAL A 27 0.80 4.78 5.42
CA VAL A 27 0.61 3.32 5.36
C VAL A 27 0.07 2.95 3.99
N SER A 28 0.43 1.79 3.47
CA SER A 28 0.02 1.33 2.14
C SER A 28 -0.72 0.01 2.25
N GLY A 29 -1.82 -0.13 1.50
CA GLY A 29 -2.50 -1.42 1.30
C GLY A 29 -1.57 -2.50 0.74
N GLY A 30 -0.52 -2.10 -0.01
CA GLY A 30 0.55 -2.99 -0.44
C GLY A 30 1.29 -3.65 0.73
N THR A 31 1.49 -2.94 1.85
CA THR A 31 2.04 -3.53 3.08
C THR A 31 1.15 -4.65 3.61
N ILE A 32 -0.16 -4.39 3.67
CA ILE A 32 -1.13 -5.41 4.11
C ILE A 32 -1.17 -6.59 3.13
N ALA A 33 -1.16 -6.33 1.81
CA ALA A 33 -1.12 -7.40 0.81
C ALA A 33 0.09 -8.33 1.01
N PHE A 34 1.23 -7.76 1.38
CA PHE A 34 2.45 -8.50 1.71
C PHE A 34 2.23 -9.39 2.94
N ILE A 35 1.81 -8.80 4.07
CA ILE A 35 1.57 -9.49 5.34
C ILE A 35 0.62 -10.68 5.18
N VAL A 36 -0.47 -10.48 4.43
CA VAL A 36 -1.49 -11.52 4.27
C VAL A 36 -1.18 -12.49 3.12
N GLY A 37 0.03 -12.41 2.53
CA GLY A 37 0.55 -13.36 1.55
C GLY A 37 -0.18 -13.36 0.21
N ILE A 38 -0.62 -12.19 -0.26
CA ILE A 38 -1.30 -12.04 -1.58
C ILE A 38 -0.59 -11.06 -2.51
N TYR A 39 0.57 -10.54 -2.10
CA TYR A 39 1.26 -9.48 -2.82
C TYR A 39 1.70 -9.90 -4.22
N GLU A 40 2.36 -11.05 -4.36
CA GLU A 40 2.80 -11.55 -5.67
C GLU A 40 1.62 -11.82 -6.59
N GLU A 41 0.56 -12.46 -6.08
CA GLU A 41 -0.66 -12.71 -6.85
C GLU A 41 -1.33 -11.40 -7.28
N LEU A 42 -1.32 -10.38 -6.42
CA LEU A 42 -1.84 -9.05 -6.75
C LEU A 42 -1.03 -8.42 -7.89
N ILE A 43 0.30 -8.42 -7.79
CA ILE A 43 1.18 -7.87 -8.81
C ILE A 43 1.03 -8.60 -10.14
N ASP A 44 0.97 -9.93 -10.13
CA ASP A 44 0.80 -10.73 -11.34
C ASP A 44 -0.60 -10.56 -11.96
N SER A 45 -1.64 -10.41 -11.14
CA SER A 45 -2.99 -10.10 -11.61
C SER A 45 -3.06 -8.73 -12.28
N ILE A 46 -2.42 -7.71 -11.70
CA ILE A 46 -2.33 -6.37 -12.30
C ILE A 46 -1.53 -6.42 -13.60
N LYS A 47 -0.37 -7.09 -13.62
CA LYS A 47 0.48 -7.27 -14.81
C LYS A 47 -0.29 -7.96 -15.94
N SER A 48 -1.21 -8.88 -15.62
CA SER A 48 -2.00 -9.61 -16.62
C SER A 48 -3.00 -8.72 -17.38
N ILE A 49 -3.30 -7.52 -16.85
CA ILE A 49 -4.05 -6.47 -17.56
C ILE A 49 -3.12 -5.85 -18.60
N ASN A 50 -3.08 -6.41 -19.80
CA ASN A 50 -2.21 -6.01 -20.89
C ASN A 50 -2.99 -5.89 -22.22
N LEU A 51 -2.31 -5.43 -23.26
CA LEU A 51 -2.94 -5.24 -24.57
C LEU A 51 -3.62 -6.51 -25.12
N THR A 52 -3.08 -7.68 -24.81
CA THR A 52 -3.68 -8.96 -25.23
C THR A 52 -4.98 -9.23 -24.49
N SER A 53 -5.00 -9.04 -23.18
CA SER A 53 -6.23 -9.19 -22.38
C SER A 53 -7.28 -8.13 -22.76
N LEU A 54 -6.87 -6.87 -23.01
CA LEU A 54 -7.77 -5.81 -23.48
C LEU A 54 -8.35 -6.12 -24.88
N LYS A 55 -7.57 -6.70 -25.81
CA LYS A 55 -8.10 -7.17 -27.10
C LYS A 55 -9.17 -8.25 -26.93
N MET A 56 -9.05 -9.12 -25.91
CA MET A 56 -10.11 -10.11 -25.61
C MET A 56 -11.40 -9.41 -25.16
N LEU A 57 -11.29 -8.33 -24.38
CA LEU A 57 -12.45 -7.52 -23.95
C LEU A 57 -13.13 -6.84 -25.16
N CYS A 58 -12.34 -6.19 -26.02
CA CYS A 58 -12.84 -5.56 -27.25
C CYS A 58 -13.47 -6.59 -28.23
N SER A 59 -13.02 -7.85 -28.20
CA SER A 59 -13.57 -8.95 -28.99
C SER A 59 -14.77 -9.64 -28.33
N LEU A 60 -15.37 -9.04 -27.29
CA LEU A 60 -16.52 -9.57 -26.52
C LEU A 60 -16.28 -10.95 -25.89
N LYS A 61 -15.01 -11.34 -25.71
CA LYS A 61 -14.62 -12.63 -25.08
C LYS A 61 -14.50 -12.46 -23.56
N PHE A 62 -15.54 -11.96 -22.88
CA PHE A 62 -15.54 -11.60 -21.47
C PHE A 62 -15.04 -12.72 -20.54
N SER A 63 -15.49 -13.96 -20.75
CA SER A 63 -15.08 -15.10 -19.91
C SER A 63 -13.57 -15.38 -20.01
N ARG A 64 -12.98 -15.24 -21.22
CA ARG A 64 -11.53 -15.41 -21.41
C ARG A 64 -10.75 -14.25 -20.78
N PHE A 65 -11.20 -13.01 -20.98
CA PHE A 65 -10.62 -11.85 -20.33
C PHE A 65 -10.62 -12.03 -18.82
N TRP A 66 -11.79 -12.34 -18.23
CA TRP A 66 -11.96 -12.49 -16.79
C TRP A 66 -11.01 -13.53 -16.17
N LYS A 67 -10.86 -14.66 -16.84
CA LYS A 67 -9.90 -15.70 -16.44
C LYS A 67 -8.45 -15.24 -16.59
N ALA A 68 -8.13 -14.54 -17.68
CA ALA A 68 -6.78 -14.07 -17.95
C ALA A 68 -6.26 -13.06 -16.92
N VAL A 69 -7.15 -12.16 -16.43
CA VAL A 69 -6.81 -11.13 -15.45
C VAL A 69 -7.01 -11.57 -13.98
N ASN A 70 -7.30 -12.85 -13.72
CA ASN A 70 -7.64 -13.33 -12.39
C ASN A 70 -8.79 -12.53 -11.75
N GLY A 71 -9.85 -12.28 -12.55
CA GLY A 71 -10.91 -11.34 -12.24
C GLY A 71 -11.61 -11.58 -10.91
N ASN A 72 -11.86 -12.86 -10.54
CA ASN A 72 -12.48 -13.18 -9.25
C ASN A 72 -11.62 -12.74 -8.06
N PHE A 73 -10.29 -12.91 -8.16
CA PHE A 73 -9.35 -12.46 -7.14
C PHE A 73 -9.37 -10.92 -7.01
N LEU A 74 -9.22 -10.23 -8.14
CA LEU A 74 -9.25 -8.76 -8.16
C LEU A 74 -10.60 -8.23 -7.65
N LEU A 75 -11.72 -8.83 -8.05
CA LEU A 75 -13.04 -8.42 -7.58
C LEU A 75 -13.18 -8.58 -6.06
N ALA A 76 -12.73 -9.72 -5.50
CA ALA A 76 -12.78 -9.95 -4.06
C ALA A 76 -11.95 -8.91 -3.28
N ILE A 77 -10.73 -8.62 -3.75
CA ILE A 77 -9.85 -7.61 -3.11
C ILE A 77 -10.45 -6.21 -3.25
N LEU A 78 -10.84 -5.79 -4.46
CA LEU A 78 -11.39 -4.46 -4.71
C LEU A 78 -12.71 -4.23 -3.97
N SER A 79 -13.58 -5.25 -3.88
CA SER A 79 -14.81 -5.15 -3.07
C SER A 79 -14.49 -4.96 -1.58
N GLY A 80 -13.49 -5.65 -1.05
CA GLY A 80 -13.01 -5.46 0.32
C GLY A 80 -12.46 -4.06 0.56
N ILE A 81 -11.59 -3.57 -0.34
CA ILE A 81 -11.07 -2.20 -0.28
C ILE A 81 -12.23 -1.18 -0.32
N GLY A 82 -13.18 -1.35 -1.25
CA GLY A 82 -14.35 -0.48 -1.34
C GLY A 82 -15.18 -0.48 -0.05
N LEU A 83 -15.51 -1.65 0.49
CA LEU A 83 -16.22 -1.78 1.76
C LEU A 83 -15.49 -1.04 2.89
N SER A 84 -14.18 -1.18 2.98
CA SER A 84 -13.37 -0.50 3.99
C SER A 84 -13.41 1.03 3.84
N VAL A 85 -13.21 1.53 2.62
CA VAL A 85 -13.24 2.98 2.34
C VAL A 85 -14.60 3.59 2.69
N PHE A 86 -15.70 2.91 2.37
CA PHE A 86 -17.03 3.43 2.67
C PHE A 86 -17.44 3.30 4.14
N SER A 87 -16.94 2.29 4.87
CA SER A 87 -17.31 2.03 6.26
C SER A 87 -16.28 2.55 7.27
N LEU A 88 -15.00 2.20 7.11
CA LEU A 88 -13.96 2.48 8.10
C LEU A 88 -13.27 3.83 7.92
N ALA A 89 -13.29 4.43 6.71
CA ALA A 89 -12.56 5.68 6.49
C ALA A 89 -13.00 6.82 7.41
N LYS A 90 -14.31 6.94 7.67
CA LYS A 90 -14.82 7.98 8.61
C LYS A 90 -14.33 7.75 10.03
N LEU A 91 -14.36 6.50 10.50
CA LEU A 91 -13.89 6.12 11.84
C LEU A 91 -12.39 6.36 11.98
N ILE A 92 -11.60 5.88 11.02
CA ILE A 92 -10.14 6.04 11.04
C ILE A 92 -9.76 7.52 10.97
N THR A 93 -10.40 8.30 10.10
CA THR A 93 -10.16 9.75 10.01
C THR A 93 -10.53 10.46 11.33
N TYR A 94 -11.65 10.09 11.95
CA TYR A 94 -12.04 10.63 13.25
C TYR A 94 -10.98 10.31 14.33
N LEU A 95 -10.55 9.04 14.41
CA LEU A 95 -9.54 8.62 15.37
C LEU A 95 -8.17 9.28 15.13
N LEU A 96 -7.79 9.50 13.87
CA LEU A 96 -6.55 10.22 13.52
C LEU A 96 -6.56 11.69 13.98
N VAL A 97 -7.75 12.30 14.12
CA VAL A 97 -7.90 13.67 14.61
C VAL A 97 -7.94 13.70 16.15
N GLN A 98 -8.67 12.76 16.77
CA GLN A 98 -8.89 12.76 18.23
C GLN A 98 -7.71 12.12 18.99
N GLU A 99 -7.20 10.99 18.48
CA GLU A 99 -6.20 10.15 19.13
C GLU A 99 -5.07 9.77 18.17
N PRO A 100 -4.36 10.75 17.57
CA PRO A 100 -3.37 10.46 16.52
C PRO A 100 -2.25 9.53 17.02
N VAL A 101 -1.72 9.77 18.24
CA VAL A 101 -0.64 8.97 18.82
C VAL A 101 -1.03 7.49 18.88
N LEU A 102 -2.25 7.20 19.31
CA LEU A 102 -2.73 5.81 19.48
C LEU A 102 -2.90 5.11 18.14
N VAL A 103 -3.47 5.81 17.15
CA VAL A 103 -3.64 5.25 15.80
C VAL A 103 -2.28 4.99 15.15
N TRP A 104 -1.37 5.97 15.19
CA TRP A 104 -0.04 5.82 14.63
C TRP A 104 0.75 4.71 15.33
N SER A 105 0.63 4.56 16.65
CA SER A 105 1.28 3.47 17.40
C SER A 105 0.82 2.10 16.94
N PHE A 106 -0.48 1.92 16.73
CA PHE A 106 -1.03 0.67 16.20
C PHE A 106 -0.41 0.32 14.83
N PHE A 107 -0.40 1.29 13.89
CA PHE A 107 0.18 1.08 12.57
C PHE A 107 1.70 0.93 12.60
N PHE A 108 2.39 1.62 13.50
CA PHE A 108 3.83 1.45 13.72
C PHE A 108 4.16 0.01 14.10
N GLY A 109 3.45 -0.55 15.08
CA GLY A 109 3.62 -1.94 15.49
C GLY A 109 3.28 -2.93 14.38
N LEU A 110 2.23 -2.66 13.60
CA LEU A 110 1.83 -3.46 12.46
C LEU A 110 2.94 -3.48 11.37
N VAL A 111 3.50 -2.31 11.01
CA VAL A 111 4.59 -2.22 10.01
C VAL A 111 5.86 -2.87 10.54
N LEU A 112 6.18 -2.69 11.84
CA LEU A 112 7.34 -3.32 12.46
C LEU A 112 7.28 -4.84 12.39
N ALA A 113 6.12 -5.44 12.72
CA ALA A 113 5.90 -6.86 12.54
C ALA A 113 6.03 -7.30 11.08
N SER A 114 5.52 -6.47 10.15
CA SER A 114 5.59 -6.74 8.72
C SER A 114 7.02 -6.84 8.22
N ILE A 115 7.89 -5.92 8.66
CA ILE A 115 9.33 -5.95 8.32
C ILE A 115 9.94 -7.28 8.80
N TRP A 116 9.63 -7.68 10.03
CA TRP A 116 10.13 -8.91 10.61
C TRP A 116 9.70 -10.15 9.81
N PHE A 117 8.42 -10.25 9.44
CA PHE A 117 7.91 -11.41 8.73
C PHE A 117 8.35 -11.44 7.27
N VAL A 118 8.28 -10.30 6.58
CA VAL A 118 8.68 -10.21 5.16
C VAL A 118 10.17 -10.46 5.00
N SER A 119 11.01 -9.94 5.90
CA SER A 119 12.45 -10.21 5.86
C SER A 119 12.83 -11.69 6.05
N ARG A 120 11.95 -12.51 6.64
CA ARG A 120 12.12 -13.97 6.75
C ARG A 120 11.89 -14.71 5.44
N GLU A 121 11.23 -14.10 4.46
CA GLU A 121 11.08 -14.69 3.13
C GLU A 121 12.37 -14.64 2.32
N VAL A 122 13.37 -13.85 2.75
CA VAL A 122 14.72 -13.87 2.19
C VAL A 122 15.39 -15.18 2.59
N ALA A 123 15.57 -16.08 1.61
CA ALA A 123 16.12 -17.42 1.86
C ALA A 123 17.57 -17.36 2.34
N GLN A 124 18.37 -16.45 1.80
CA GLN A 124 19.77 -16.28 2.17
C GLN A 124 20.16 -14.82 2.36
N TRP A 125 20.54 -14.48 3.59
CA TRP A 125 21.13 -13.20 3.91
C TRP A 125 22.62 -13.20 3.59
N ASN A 126 22.99 -12.51 2.53
CA ASN A 126 24.37 -12.32 2.07
C ASN A 126 24.65 -10.84 1.82
N ALA A 127 25.87 -10.48 1.46
CA ALA A 127 26.25 -9.08 1.25
C ALA A 127 25.32 -8.36 0.24
N LYS A 128 24.85 -9.04 -0.81
CA LYS A 128 23.97 -8.44 -1.82
C LYS A 128 22.59 -8.12 -1.24
N THR A 129 21.99 -9.05 -0.48
CA THR A 129 20.68 -8.85 0.13
C THR A 129 20.72 -7.84 1.26
N VAL A 130 21.80 -7.79 2.06
CA VAL A 130 22.02 -6.76 3.10
C VAL A 130 22.18 -5.37 2.48
N ILE A 131 22.96 -5.23 1.42
CA ILE A 131 23.10 -3.96 0.69
C ILE A 131 21.76 -3.55 0.08
N ALA A 132 21.01 -4.48 -0.50
CA ALA A 132 19.70 -4.22 -1.08
C ALA A 132 18.69 -3.75 -0.01
N PHE A 133 18.67 -4.39 1.16
CA PHE A 133 17.86 -3.98 2.30
C PHE A 133 18.22 -2.56 2.79
N ALA A 134 19.52 -2.29 2.97
CA ALA A 134 20.01 -0.98 3.38
C ALA A 134 19.69 0.10 2.34
N ALA A 135 19.84 -0.20 1.05
CA ALA A 135 19.48 0.73 -0.03
C ALA A 135 17.99 1.05 -0.02
N GLY A 136 17.12 0.05 0.16
CA GLY A 136 15.68 0.23 0.31
C GLY A 136 15.34 1.12 1.52
N ALA A 137 15.97 0.86 2.67
CA ALA A 137 15.74 1.64 3.89
C ALA A 137 16.17 3.11 3.73
N VAL A 138 17.36 3.35 3.17
CA VAL A 138 17.86 4.70 2.92
C VAL A 138 16.97 5.43 1.91
N ALA A 139 16.57 4.77 0.83
CA ALA A 139 15.69 5.37 -0.19
C ALA A 139 14.34 5.79 0.41
N ALA A 140 13.67 4.90 1.15
CA ALA A 140 12.39 5.21 1.78
C ALA A 140 12.55 6.30 2.85
N TYR A 141 13.58 6.24 3.68
CA TYR A 141 13.85 7.27 4.68
C TYR A 141 14.06 8.64 4.02
N ALA A 142 14.88 8.72 2.96
CA ALA A 142 15.12 9.95 2.21
C ALA A 142 13.80 10.54 1.66
N ILE A 143 12.90 9.69 1.14
CA ILE A 143 11.58 10.13 0.69
C ILE A 143 10.77 10.70 1.86
N THR A 144 10.82 10.09 3.05
CA THR A 144 10.01 10.55 4.20
C THR A 144 10.44 11.88 4.79
N ILE A 145 11.71 12.28 4.63
CA ILE A 145 12.26 13.56 5.09
C ILE A 145 12.24 14.66 4.02
N THR A 146 11.85 14.34 2.78
CA THR A 146 11.77 15.32 1.70
C THR A 146 10.59 16.24 1.92
N THR A 147 10.81 17.55 1.77
CA THR A 147 9.76 18.58 1.83
C THR A 147 8.99 18.66 0.52
N PRO A 148 7.69 19.03 0.56
CA PRO A 148 6.90 19.25 -0.64
C PRO A 148 7.54 20.30 -1.58
N ALA A 149 7.56 20.00 -2.87
CA ALA A 149 8.11 20.88 -3.89
C ALA A 149 7.00 21.66 -4.60
N GLU A 150 7.29 22.90 -4.97
CA GLU A 150 6.48 23.62 -5.94
C GLU A 150 6.81 23.11 -7.35
N THR A 151 5.81 22.63 -8.06
CA THR A 151 5.98 21.97 -9.35
C THR A 151 4.99 22.50 -10.37
N SER A 152 5.27 22.29 -11.69
CA SER A 152 4.40 22.75 -12.77
C SER A 152 3.02 22.09 -12.75
N ASN A 153 1.97 22.83 -13.18
CA ASN A 153 0.63 22.32 -13.39
C ASN A 153 0.39 21.85 -14.85
N ASP A 154 1.44 21.71 -15.64
CA ASP A 154 1.35 21.22 -17.00
C ASP A 154 0.83 19.79 -17.06
N LEU A 155 0.06 19.48 -18.10
CA LEU A 155 -0.60 18.17 -18.23
C LEU A 155 0.40 17.01 -18.30
N TRP A 156 1.58 17.21 -18.92
CA TRP A 156 2.63 16.18 -18.95
C TRP A 156 3.14 15.84 -17.55
N PHE A 157 3.28 16.87 -16.68
CA PHE A 157 3.71 16.65 -15.30
C PHE A 157 2.60 15.97 -14.48
N ILE A 158 1.34 16.32 -14.70
CA ILE A 158 0.18 15.66 -14.10
C ILE A 158 0.14 14.17 -14.49
N PHE A 159 0.47 13.86 -15.75
CA PHE A 159 0.60 12.47 -16.20
C PHE A 159 1.68 11.72 -15.42
N LEU A 160 2.88 12.31 -15.26
CA LEU A 160 3.96 11.72 -14.47
C LEU A 160 3.58 11.55 -13.00
N CYS A 161 2.87 12.52 -12.41
CA CYS A 161 2.36 12.41 -11.04
C CYS A 161 1.42 11.22 -10.87
N GLY A 162 0.53 10.98 -11.83
CA GLY A 162 -0.32 9.78 -11.83
C GLY A 162 0.49 8.48 -11.89
N ALA A 163 1.49 8.44 -12.77
CA ALA A 163 2.35 7.26 -12.93
C ALA A 163 3.17 6.98 -11.66
N ILE A 164 3.79 7.99 -11.06
CA ILE A 164 4.63 7.83 -9.87
C ILE A 164 3.78 7.50 -8.63
N ALA A 165 2.64 8.19 -8.46
CA ALA A 165 1.76 7.96 -7.31
C ALA A 165 1.20 6.54 -7.27
N ILE A 166 0.79 5.98 -8.40
CA ILE A 166 0.28 4.61 -8.46
C ILE A 166 1.39 3.56 -8.21
N CYS A 167 2.62 3.83 -8.68
CA CYS A 167 3.77 2.98 -8.39
C CYS A 167 4.07 2.96 -6.89
N ALA A 168 4.04 4.14 -6.24
CA ALA A 168 4.25 4.25 -4.80
C ALA A 168 3.16 3.54 -3.99
N MET A 169 1.91 3.56 -4.45
CA MET A 169 0.80 2.87 -3.78
C MET A 169 0.97 1.35 -3.73
N ILE A 170 1.64 0.77 -4.75
CA ILE A 170 1.95 -0.65 -4.78
C ILE A 170 3.10 -0.98 -3.83
N LEU A 171 4.11 -0.11 -3.73
CA LEU A 171 5.25 -0.33 -2.84
C LEU A 171 4.82 -0.37 -1.37
N PRO A 172 5.25 -1.38 -0.60
CA PRO A 172 4.96 -1.41 0.82
C PRO A 172 5.66 -0.25 1.55
N GLY A 173 4.93 0.43 2.44
CA GLY A 173 5.49 1.47 3.31
C GLY A 173 5.34 2.91 2.82
N ILE A 174 4.93 3.16 1.58
CA ILE A 174 4.66 4.52 1.07
C ILE A 174 3.27 4.57 0.41
N SER A 175 2.55 5.67 0.64
CA SER A 175 1.25 5.88 0.02
C SER A 175 1.35 6.80 -1.21
N GLY A 176 0.53 6.53 -2.23
CA GLY A 176 0.48 7.39 -3.43
C GLY A 176 0.04 8.82 -3.12
N SER A 177 -0.85 9.01 -2.14
CA SER A 177 -1.26 10.35 -1.68
C SER A 177 -0.11 11.12 -1.07
N PHE A 178 0.76 10.47 -0.29
CA PHE A 178 1.96 11.09 0.27
C PHE A 178 2.92 11.55 -0.86
N ILE A 179 3.13 10.73 -1.86
CA ILE A 179 3.94 11.12 -3.03
C ILE A 179 3.31 12.32 -3.75
N LEU A 180 1.99 12.38 -3.91
CA LEU A 180 1.33 13.57 -4.48
C LEU A 180 1.52 14.82 -3.63
N VAL A 181 1.56 14.70 -2.30
CA VAL A 181 1.91 15.82 -1.42
C VAL A 181 3.33 16.28 -1.67
N LEU A 182 4.31 15.38 -1.72
CA LEU A 182 5.70 15.70 -2.02
C LEU A 182 5.89 16.36 -3.39
N LEU A 183 5.13 15.93 -4.39
CA LEU A 183 5.12 16.54 -5.72
C LEU A 183 4.30 17.84 -5.78
N GLY A 184 3.74 18.33 -4.67
CA GLY A 184 2.92 19.53 -4.62
C GLY A 184 1.60 19.44 -5.42
N LYS A 185 1.13 18.23 -5.73
CA LYS A 185 -0.03 18.00 -6.61
C LYS A 185 -1.26 17.43 -5.91
N TYR A 186 -1.16 17.05 -4.67
CA TYR A 186 -2.30 16.46 -3.94
C TYR A 186 -3.53 17.38 -3.98
N PHE A 187 -3.37 18.65 -3.60
CA PHE A 187 -4.49 19.60 -3.59
C PHE A 187 -4.99 19.94 -4.97
N PHE A 188 -4.09 20.07 -5.96
CA PHE A 188 -4.45 20.32 -7.35
C PHE A 188 -5.33 19.21 -7.93
N ILE A 189 -4.97 17.94 -7.68
CA ILE A 189 -5.77 16.78 -8.12
C ILE A 189 -7.09 16.70 -7.36
N MET A 190 -7.08 16.94 -6.03
CA MET A 190 -8.31 16.94 -5.22
C MET A 190 -9.27 18.07 -5.64
N ASP A 191 -8.74 19.23 -6.05
CA ASP A 191 -9.54 20.31 -6.59
C ASP A 191 -10.08 19.96 -7.98
N ALA A 192 -9.27 19.31 -8.85
CA ALA A 192 -9.73 18.80 -10.13
C ALA A 192 -10.88 17.78 -10.00
N VAL A 193 -10.85 16.93 -8.97
CA VAL A 193 -11.97 16.02 -8.65
C VAL A 193 -13.21 16.79 -8.24
N LYS A 194 -13.07 17.82 -7.38
CA LYS A 194 -14.20 18.62 -6.91
C LYS A 194 -14.88 19.41 -8.04
N SER A 195 -14.06 20.08 -8.86
CA SER A 195 -14.51 20.94 -9.94
C SER A 195 -14.74 20.19 -11.25
N LEU A 196 -14.65 18.83 -11.22
CA LEU A 196 -14.84 17.95 -12.37
C LEU A 196 -14.01 18.37 -13.60
N ARG A 197 -12.73 18.75 -13.36
CA ARG A 197 -11.80 19.06 -14.45
C ARG A 197 -11.40 17.80 -15.19
N ILE A 198 -12.26 17.35 -16.10
CA ILE A 198 -12.17 16.07 -16.80
C ILE A 198 -10.82 15.88 -17.52
N SER A 199 -10.28 16.93 -18.18
CA SER A 199 -8.99 16.86 -18.86
C SER A 199 -7.84 16.50 -17.93
N VAL A 200 -7.77 17.12 -16.75
CA VAL A 200 -6.75 16.85 -15.72
C VAL A 200 -6.90 15.42 -15.20
N LEU A 201 -8.16 15.01 -14.91
CA LEU A 201 -8.44 13.68 -14.37
C LEU A 201 -8.14 12.57 -15.38
N LEU A 202 -8.43 12.75 -16.66
CA LEU A 202 -8.12 11.79 -17.70
C LEU A 202 -6.61 11.65 -17.91
N VAL A 203 -5.87 12.76 -17.89
CA VAL A 203 -4.42 12.75 -18.01
C VAL A 203 -3.77 12.07 -16.81
N PHE A 204 -4.21 12.39 -15.60
CA PHE A 204 -3.75 11.73 -14.37
C PHE A 204 -4.05 10.22 -14.38
N ALA A 205 -5.28 9.83 -14.74
CA ALA A 205 -5.67 8.43 -14.87
C ALA A 205 -4.86 7.70 -15.95
N GLY A 206 -4.61 8.35 -17.10
CA GLY A 206 -3.75 7.82 -18.17
C GLY A 206 -2.33 7.54 -17.67
N GLY A 207 -1.75 8.49 -16.92
CA GLY A 207 -0.47 8.30 -16.26
C GLY A 207 -0.49 7.12 -15.29
N SER A 208 -1.53 7.03 -14.46
CA SER A 208 -1.70 5.92 -13.51
C SER A 208 -1.81 4.56 -14.20
N VAL A 209 -2.56 4.45 -15.28
CA VAL A 209 -2.70 3.20 -16.06
C VAL A 209 -1.36 2.77 -16.67
N ILE A 210 -0.61 3.70 -17.23
CA ILE A 210 0.70 3.39 -17.81
C ILE A 210 1.71 3.07 -16.71
N GLY A 211 1.75 3.87 -15.64
CA GLY A 211 2.62 3.64 -14.49
C GLY A 211 2.43 2.27 -13.87
N ILE A 212 1.18 1.90 -13.54
CA ILE A 212 0.88 0.60 -12.93
C ILE A 212 1.22 -0.56 -13.89
N SER A 213 0.98 -0.39 -15.20
CA SER A 213 1.26 -1.43 -16.20
C SER A 213 2.75 -1.67 -16.36
N LEU A 214 3.58 -0.65 -16.37
CA LEU A 214 5.03 -0.77 -16.49
C LEU A 214 5.64 -1.27 -15.19
N PHE A 215 5.24 -0.67 -14.07
CA PHE A 215 5.79 -0.98 -12.76
C PHE A 215 5.46 -2.41 -12.32
N SER A 216 4.21 -2.87 -12.50
CA SER A 216 3.84 -4.24 -12.15
C SER A 216 4.62 -5.29 -12.94
N ARG A 217 4.96 -5.02 -14.22
CA ARG A 217 5.81 -5.91 -15.03
C ARG A 217 7.24 -5.94 -14.51
N ALA A 218 7.82 -4.75 -14.22
CA ALA A 218 9.16 -4.65 -13.68
C ALA A 218 9.26 -5.34 -12.31
N LEU A 219 8.29 -5.08 -11.44
CA LEU A 219 8.25 -5.66 -10.10
C LEU A 219 8.00 -7.17 -10.13
N SER A 220 7.07 -7.66 -10.95
CA SER A 220 6.84 -9.09 -11.14
C SER A 220 8.10 -9.77 -11.70
N TYR A 221 8.78 -9.17 -12.68
CA TYR A 221 10.05 -9.70 -13.18
C TYR A 221 11.12 -9.77 -12.07
N ALA A 222 11.24 -8.71 -11.26
CA ALA A 222 12.18 -8.66 -10.15
C ALA A 222 11.87 -9.73 -9.09
N LEU A 223 10.60 -9.90 -8.71
CA LEU A 223 10.15 -10.91 -7.75
C LEU A 223 10.44 -12.33 -8.25
N HIS A 224 10.17 -12.65 -9.52
CA HIS A 224 10.40 -13.99 -10.05
C HIS A 224 11.87 -14.28 -10.37
N ARG A 225 12.68 -13.28 -10.75
CA ARG A 225 14.08 -13.47 -11.18
C ARG A 225 15.09 -13.24 -10.08
N PHE A 226 14.82 -12.29 -9.17
CA PHE A 226 15.71 -11.83 -8.10
C PHE A 226 14.96 -11.76 -6.77
N HIS A 227 14.24 -12.84 -6.41
CA HIS A 227 13.32 -12.89 -5.28
C HIS A 227 13.93 -12.31 -4.01
N ASP A 228 15.02 -12.88 -3.51
CA ASP A 228 15.65 -12.49 -2.24
C ASP A 228 16.08 -11.02 -2.21
N ILE A 229 16.67 -10.53 -3.31
CA ILE A 229 17.10 -9.13 -3.43
C ILE A 229 15.88 -8.21 -3.42
N THR A 230 14.82 -8.58 -4.15
CA THR A 230 13.59 -7.77 -4.24
C THR A 230 12.88 -7.72 -2.89
N ILE A 231 12.72 -8.87 -2.21
CA ILE A 231 12.14 -8.93 -0.87
C ILE A 231 12.97 -8.12 0.13
N ALA A 232 14.30 -8.22 0.06
CA ALA A 232 15.20 -7.44 0.90
C ALA A 232 15.02 -5.92 0.69
N ILE A 233 14.96 -5.44 -0.58
CA ILE A 233 14.69 -4.03 -0.90
C ILE A 233 13.34 -3.60 -0.33
N LEU A 234 12.28 -4.37 -0.54
CA LEU A 234 10.93 -4.04 -0.08
C LEU A 234 10.83 -4.03 1.45
N SER A 235 11.49 -4.98 2.13
CA SER A 235 11.59 -5.00 3.60
C SER A 235 12.35 -3.78 4.13
N GLY A 236 13.47 -3.44 3.49
CA GLY A 236 14.22 -2.22 3.79
C GLY A 236 13.39 -0.96 3.57
N PHE A 237 12.62 -0.93 2.48
CA PHE A 237 11.74 0.19 2.18
C PHE A 237 10.67 0.39 3.26
N MET A 238 10.09 -0.69 3.78
CA MET A 238 9.21 -0.61 4.96
C MET A 238 9.94 -0.10 6.20
N LEU A 239 11.19 -0.50 6.43
CA LEU A 239 11.98 -0.01 7.55
C LEU A 239 12.20 1.52 7.47
N GLY A 240 12.63 2.02 6.31
CA GLY A 240 12.81 3.46 6.10
C GLY A 240 11.52 4.26 6.26
N SER A 241 10.38 3.67 5.87
CA SER A 241 9.06 4.30 5.98
C SER A 241 8.53 4.41 7.41
N LEU A 242 9.10 3.67 8.39
CA LEU A 242 8.74 3.79 9.82
C LEU A 242 8.86 5.22 10.33
N ASN A 243 9.79 6.01 9.78
CA ASN A 243 9.90 7.42 10.07
C ASN A 243 8.58 8.18 9.84
N LYS A 244 7.83 7.84 8.79
CA LYS A 244 6.53 8.47 8.48
C LYS A 244 5.40 7.97 9.37
N VAL A 245 5.53 6.79 9.96
CA VAL A 245 4.52 6.16 10.84
C VAL A 245 4.83 6.37 12.31
N TRP A 246 5.88 7.16 12.63
CA TRP A 246 6.24 7.48 14.01
C TRP A 246 5.07 8.11 14.76
N PRO A 247 4.74 7.66 15.98
CA PRO A 247 3.51 8.06 16.66
C PRO A 247 3.51 9.52 17.15
N TRP A 248 4.65 10.01 17.65
CA TRP A 248 4.74 11.36 18.23
C TRP A 248 5.23 12.35 17.19
N LYS A 249 4.34 13.26 16.83
CA LYS A 249 4.59 14.27 15.80
C LYS A 249 4.11 15.63 16.25
N GLU A 250 4.85 16.64 15.85
CA GLU A 250 4.47 18.04 15.93
C GLU A 250 4.12 18.56 14.54
N THR A 251 2.97 19.21 14.43
CA THR A 251 2.52 19.78 13.16
C THR A 251 3.16 21.16 12.98
N ILE A 252 3.98 21.31 11.95
CA ILE A 252 4.63 22.59 11.60
C ILE A 252 3.69 23.43 10.73
N GLU A 253 3.05 22.79 9.75
CA GLU A 253 2.13 23.44 8.83
C GLU A 253 0.82 22.67 8.72
N THR A 254 -0.29 23.41 8.63
CA THR A 254 -1.62 22.85 8.43
C THR A 254 -2.25 23.36 7.15
N TYR A 255 -3.15 22.56 6.57
CA TYR A 255 -4.05 22.99 5.51
C TYR A 255 -5.51 22.81 5.93
N ILE A 256 -6.39 23.59 5.37
CA ILE A 256 -7.82 23.50 5.65
C ILE A 256 -8.48 22.54 4.66
N ASP A 257 -9.07 21.46 5.17
CA ASP A 257 -9.81 20.46 4.38
C ASP A 257 -11.20 20.99 3.95
N ARG A 258 -11.90 20.21 3.13
CA ARG A 258 -13.28 20.46 2.63
C ARG A 258 -14.28 20.78 3.75
N HIS A 259 -14.10 20.17 4.90
CA HIS A 259 -14.97 20.33 6.08
C HIS A 259 -14.52 21.47 6.99
N ARG A 260 -13.65 22.36 6.50
CA ARG A 260 -13.03 23.44 7.28
C ARG A 260 -12.25 22.96 8.51
N VAL A 261 -11.75 21.73 8.47
CA VAL A 261 -10.90 21.14 9.50
C VAL A 261 -9.45 21.34 9.11
N ALA A 262 -8.64 21.90 10.01
CA ALA A 262 -7.20 21.98 9.82
C ALA A 262 -6.59 20.58 9.91
N LYS A 263 -5.86 20.19 8.87
CA LYS A 263 -5.13 18.91 8.82
C LYS A 263 -3.64 19.18 8.68
N PRO A 264 -2.78 18.33 9.23
CA PRO A 264 -1.33 18.51 9.13
C PRO A 264 -0.88 18.36 7.67
N LEU A 265 -0.06 19.29 7.22
CA LEU A 265 0.63 19.26 5.92
C LEU A 265 2.09 18.82 6.10
N ILE A 266 2.80 19.50 7.00
CA ILE A 266 4.17 19.20 7.38
C ILE A 266 4.21 18.85 8.86
N GLU A 267 4.79 17.69 9.17
CA GLU A 267 4.95 17.18 10.52
C GLU A 267 6.42 16.84 10.77
N THR A 268 6.89 17.08 11.98
CA THR A 268 8.20 16.61 12.46
C THR A 268 8.02 15.59 13.57
N ASN A 269 8.90 14.61 13.63
CA ASN A 269 8.89 13.62 14.71
C ASN A 269 9.51 14.22 15.96
N ILE A 270 8.83 14.02 17.09
CA ILE A 270 9.29 14.43 18.41
C ILE A 270 9.50 13.20 19.30
N LEU A 271 10.14 13.39 20.44
CA LEU A 271 10.26 12.33 21.45
C LEU A 271 8.89 12.07 22.10
N PRO A 272 8.66 10.85 22.61
CA PRO A 272 7.45 10.51 23.33
C PRO A 272 7.20 11.46 24.50
N ASP A 273 6.06 12.15 24.48
CA ASP A 273 5.68 13.16 25.50
C ASP A 273 4.42 12.78 26.29
N ARG A 274 3.51 12.05 25.67
CA ARG A 274 2.22 11.65 26.24
C ARG A 274 1.79 10.27 25.77
N GLN A 275 0.88 9.65 26.51
CA GLN A 275 0.24 8.36 26.15
C GLN A 275 1.26 7.24 25.85
N LEU A 276 2.43 7.24 26.50
CA LEU A 276 3.52 6.30 26.19
C LEU A 276 3.09 4.83 26.41
N TRP A 277 2.43 4.52 27.50
CA TRP A 277 2.05 3.16 27.83
C TRP A 277 0.92 2.64 26.94
N GLU A 278 -0.07 3.48 26.67
CA GLU A 278 -1.16 3.19 25.73
C GLU A 278 -0.62 2.98 24.31
N ALA A 279 0.32 3.81 23.89
CA ALA A 279 0.99 3.72 22.62
C ALA A 279 1.78 2.40 22.47
N ILE A 280 2.54 2.02 23.50
CA ILE A 280 3.26 0.73 23.54
C ILE A 280 2.25 -0.44 23.48
N GLY A 281 1.15 -0.35 24.25
CA GLY A 281 0.10 -1.37 24.23
C GLY A 281 -0.53 -1.55 22.84
N LEU A 282 -0.84 -0.44 22.14
CA LEU A 282 -1.39 -0.48 20.79
C LEU A 282 -0.37 -0.90 19.72
N ALA A 283 0.88 -0.50 19.85
CA ALA A 283 1.95 -1.00 18.98
C ALA A 283 2.11 -2.51 19.14
N PHE A 284 2.06 -3.01 20.37
CA PHE A 284 2.07 -4.45 20.62
C PHE A 284 0.82 -5.15 20.06
N ALA A 285 -0.36 -4.55 20.16
CA ALA A 285 -1.58 -5.07 19.55
C ALA A 285 -1.47 -5.15 18.02
N GLY A 286 -0.98 -4.09 17.36
CA GLY A 286 -0.71 -4.10 15.92
C GLY A 286 0.28 -5.19 15.52
N PHE A 287 1.37 -5.33 16.28
CA PHE A 287 2.35 -6.40 16.07
C PHE A 287 1.73 -7.80 16.25
N ALA A 288 0.95 -8.01 17.31
CA ALA A 288 0.31 -9.29 17.61
C ALA A 288 -0.71 -9.70 16.54
N ILE A 289 -1.46 -8.76 15.97
CA ILE A 289 -2.40 -9.04 14.87
C ILE A 289 -1.66 -9.62 13.67
N VAL A 290 -0.55 -8.99 13.25
CA VAL A 290 0.25 -9.51 12.13
C VAL A 290 0.82 -10.88 12.44
N TYR A 291 1.35 -11.08 13.65
CA TYR A 291 1.86 -12.37 14.10
C TYR A 291 0.79 -13.48 14.05
N LEU A 292 -0.43 -13.18 14.51
CA LEU A 292 -1.54 -14.12 14.46
C LEU A 292 -1.99 -14.43 13.03
N LEU A 293 -2.09 -13.42 12.18
CA LEU A 293 -2.44 -13.60 10.77
C LEU A 293 -1.42 -14.49 10.05
N GLU A 294 -0.13 -14.30 10.30
CA GLU A 294 0.93 -15.12 9.73
C GLU A 294 0.85 -16.57 10.21
N ARG A 295 0.67 -16.79 11.52
CA ARG A 295 0.48 -18.15 12.06
C ARG A 295 -0.70 -18.88 11.46
N LEU A 296 -1.83 -18.19 11.29
CA LEU A 296 -3.03 -18.76 10.66
C LEU A 296 -2.79 -19.06 9.17
N SER A 297 -2.05 -18.21 8.47
CA SER A 297 -1.68 -18.43 7.07
C SER A 297 -0.80 -19.69 6.91
N LEU A 298 0.20 -19.86 7.77
CA LEU A 298 1.09 -21.02 7.76
C LEU A 298 0.35 -22.32 8.09
N LYS A 299 -0.59 -22.29 9.04
CA LYS A 299 -1.40 -23.47 9.39
C LYS A 299 -2.26 -23.93 8.22
N ASN A 300 -2.94 -22.99 7.57
CA ASN A 300 -3.77 -23.29 6.40
C ASN A 300 -2.94 -23.84 5.21
N LYS A 301 -1.69 -23.40 5.07
CA LYS A 301 -0.79 -23.88 4.02
C LYS A 301 -0.35 -25.34 4.29
N LYS A 302 -0.11 -25.71 5.54
CA LYS A 302 0.22 -27.09 5.93
C LYS A 302 -0.96 -28.05 5.74
N GLU A 303 -2.16 -27.67 6.17
CA GLU A 303 -3.37 -28.49 5.99
C GLU A 303 -3.71 -28.76 4.51
N LYS A 304 -3.46 -27.78 3.61
CA LYS A 304 -3.65 -27.98 2.15
C LYS A 304 -2.60 -28.87 1.50
N THR A 305 -1.42 -29.05 2.13
CA THR A 305 -0.35 -29.93 1.63
C THR A 305 -0.51 -31.37 2.14
N GLU A 306 -1.17 -31.58 3.27
CA GLU A 306 -1.36 -32.87 3.92
C GLU A 306 -2.65 -33.60 3.51
N THR A 307 -3.60 -32.93 2.83
CA THR A 307 -4.77 -33.61 2.26
C THR A 307 -4.41 -34.23 0.92
N PRO A 308 -4.30 -35.59 0.80
CA PRO A 308 -4.07 -36.26 -0.46
C PRO A 308 -5.25 -35.97 -1.37
N LYS A 309 -4.96 -35.68 -2.64
CA LYS A 309 -5.97 -35.66 -3.71
C LYS A 309 -6.55 -37.07 -3.81
N THR A 310 -7.69 -37.32 -3.18
CA THR A 310 -8.56 -38.46 -3.53
C THR A 310 -9.32 -38.16 -4.81
#